data_76175b030ca9007afa6ccd4960f3fc27
#
_entry.id   76175b030ca9007afa6ccd4960f3fc27
#
_cell.length_a   1.000
_cell.length_b   1.000
_cell.length_c   1.000
_cell.angle_alpha   90.00
_cell.angle_beta   90.00
_cell.angle_gamma   90.00
#
_symmetry.space_group_name_H-M   'P 1'
#
loop_
_entity.id
_entity.type
_entity.pdbx_description
1 polymer ?
#
loop_
_entity_poly.entity_id
_entity_poly.type
_entity_poly.pdbx_seq_one_letter_code
_entity_poly.pdbx_strand_id
1 'polypeptide(L)'
;MRLPLLFALLTMLATAAQVPDLDQLNTMIARFAPTEMRADTSSSLSPGDKQALAKLIEAARIVDEIFMKQLWSGNIALYNKLKADPSPLGKARLHYFWINKGPWSDLDGHAAFLPGVPDRKPPGANFYPENMTREEFEKWIGTLSKEDRERATGFFTVIRRDARGKLTIVPYSVEYRADLERAAGALKAAASATGNATLKDFLSKRAAAFLSNDYYASDLAWMDLDAPLDVTIGPYETYNDEIFGYKAGFEAYVNLRDEQETAKLRFFGDHLQEIENNLPIEARYRNPKLGSQSPIRVVNELFSAGDGNHGVQTAAYNLPNDERVITQKGSKRVMLKNVQEAKFRSTLVPISKRVLPGAAQEQLSFEAFFTHILAHELSHGIGPHQIQVNGRSTSPRQEMKELYSAIEEAKADVTGLFMLQYMMDHKLLSNAAFNEKQLYTTYLASAFRSLRFGVKEAHGKGMAMQVNYLMDKGAVTANADGTFAVDFSKVKSAVRDLDHDLLTLEATGDYAGAKRMLDTLGVIRPVLQKAFDKLSGIPVDIEPMFAAR
;
A
#
# COMPACT_ATOMS: atom_id res chain seq x y z
N MET A 1 68.80 3.81 3.33
CA MET A 1 67.94 4.73 2.58
C MET A 1 66.49 4.34 2.83
N ARG A 2 65.81 5.08 3.70
CA ARG A 2 64.38 4.82 4.04
C ARG A 2 63.54 5.87 3.30
N LEU A 3 62.66 5.41 2.37
CA LEU A 3 61.63 6.26 1.75
C LEU A 3 60.44 6.40 2.70
N PRO A 4 59.87 7.60 2.88
CA PRO A 4 58.63 7.74 3.62
C PRO A 4 57.44 7.49 2.68
N LEU A 5 56.52 6.60 3.09
CA LEU A 5 55.20 6.46 2.49
C LEU A 5 54.35 7.70 2.84
N LEU A 6 53.99 8.46 1.82
CA LEU A 6 53.00 9.54 1.92
C LEU A 6 51.60 8.88 1.90
N PHE A 7 50.89 8.89 3.02
CA PHE A 7 49.45 8.58 3.11
C PHE A 7 48.69 9.81 2.61
N ALA A 8 48.15 9.74 1.41
CA ALA A 8 47.19 10.74 0.93
C ALA A 8 45.85 10.45 1.61
N LEU A 9 45.46 11.29 2.58
CA LEU A 9 44.11 11.34 3.13
C LEU A 9 43.17 11.90 2.05
N LEU A 10 42.42 11.03 1.34
CA LEU A 10 41.27 11.47 0.55
C LEU A 10 40.16 11.86 1.54
N THR A 11 40.05 13.12 1.85
CA THR A 11 38.83 13.70 2.45
C THR A 11 37.72 13.63 1.41
N MET A 12 36.82 12.66 1.53
CA MET A 12 35.51 12.72 0.88
C MET A 12 34.76 13.94 1.44
N LEU A 13 34.78 15.04 0.73
CA LEU A 13 33.83 16.13 0.91
C LEU A 13 32.46 15.54 0.62
N ALA A 14 31.67 15.29 1.65
CA ALA A 14 30.24 15.09 1.51
C ALA A 14 29.67 16.38 0.89
N THR A 15 29.35 16.35 -0.38
CA THR A 15 28.59 17.42 -1.02
C THR A 15 27.23 17.44 -0.34
N ALA A 16 26.95 18.50 0.43
CA ALA A 16 25.61 18.74 0.94
C ALA A 16 24.63 18.65 -0.24
N ALA A 17 23.55 17.85 -0.07
CA ALA A 17 22.54 17.70 -1.12
C ALA A 17 22.05 19.10 -1.50
N GLN A 18 22.16 19.43 -2.78
CA GLN A 18 21.76 20.75 -3.26
C GLN A 18 20.23 20.86 -3.16
N VAL A 19 19.76 21.82 -2.35
CA VAL A 19 18.32 22.09 -2.20
C VAL A 19 17.72 22.43 -3.57
N PRO A 20 16.63 21.76 -4.00
CA PRO A 20 16.02 22.01 -5.30
C PRO A 20 15.60 23.48 -5.51
N ASP A 21 15.85 23.99 -6.70
CA ASP A 21 15.30 25.26 -7.18
C ASP A 21 13.81 25.11 -7.59
N LEU A 22 13.22 26.18 -8.11
CA LEU A 22 11.81 26.19 -8.51
C LEU A 22 11.49 25.19 -9.63
N ASP A 23 12.34 25.08 -10.64
CA ASP A 23 12.12 24.21 -11.80
C ASP A 23 12.28 22.73 -11.41
N GLN A 24 13.25 22.43 -10.58
CA GLN A 24 13.45 21.12 -10.01
C GLN A 24 12.26 20.71 -9.14
N LEU A 25 11.76 21.59 -8.25
CA LEU A 25 10.58 21.32 -7.44
C LEU A 25 9.32 21.10 -8.29
N ASN A 26 9.12 21.92 -9.33
CA ASN A 26 8.00 21.71 -10.25
C ASN A 26 8.09 20.36 -10.97
N THR A 27 9.29 19.92 -11.32
CA THR A 27 9.52 18.57 -11.89
C THR A 27 9.20 17.47 -10.88
N MET A 28 9.56 17.66 -9.62
CA MET A 28 9.25 16.71 -8.54
C MET A 28 7.74 16.64 -8.26
N ILE A 29 7.05 17.78 -8.22
CA ILE A 29 5.59 17.87 -8.07
C ILE A 29 4.88 17.19 -9.26
N ALA A 30 5.34 17.39 -10.49
CA ALA A 30 4.74 16.80 -11.68
C ALA A 30 4.79 15.26 -11.72
N ARG A 31 5.51 14.61 -10.80
CA ARG A 31 5.45 13.16 -10.60
C ARG A 31 4.12 12.69 -9.99
N PHE A 32 3.33 13.62 -9.43
CA PHE A 32 2.02 13.37 -8.85
C PHE A 32 0.96 14.10 -9.70
N ALA A 33 0.11 13.36 -10.38
CA ALA A 33 -0.93 13.93 -11.24
C ALA A 33 -2.09 14.48 -10.41
N PRO A 34 -2.39 15.79 -10.43
CA PRO A 34 -3.57 16.30 -9.74
C PRO A 34 -4.84 15.64 -10.30
N THR A 35 -5.58 14.95 -9.46
CA THR A 35 -6.74 14.15 -9.88
C THR A 35 -7.92 14.43 -8.96
N GLU A 36 -9.01 14.93 -9.54
CA GLU A 36 -10.25 15.18 -8.80
C GLU A 36 -10.89 13.85 -8.38
N MET A 37 -11.03 13.67 -7.05
CA MET A 37 -11.67 12.49 -6.46
C MET A 37 -13.18 12.72 -6.39
N ARG A 38 -13.92 11.92 -7.17
CA ARG A 38 -15.39 12.04 -7.27
C ARG A 38 -16.09 10.77 -6.78
N ALA A 39 -17.16 10.96 -6.03
CA ALA A 39 -18.15 9.95 -5.72
C ALA A 39 -19.53 10.62 -5.58
N ASP A 40 -20.57 9.95 -6.00
CA ASP A 40 -21.93 10.49 -5.86
C ASP A 40 -22.46 10.29 -4.43
N THR A 41 -22.32 11.34 -3.64
CA THR A 41 -22.87 11.39 -2.28
C THR A 41 -24.33 11.88 -2.23
N SER A 42 -24.87 12.38 -3.35
CA SER A 42 -26.19 13.02 -3.38
C SER A 42 -27.31 12.00 -3.23
N SER A 43 -27.20 10.86 -3.91
CA SER A 43 -28.19 9.79 -3.92
C SER A 43 -27.96 8.72 -2.84
N SER A 44 -26.71 8.59 -2.35
CA SER A 44 -26.28 7.47 -1.49
C SER A 44 -26.33 7.78 0.00
N LEU A 45 -26.33 9.06 0.40
CA LEU A 45 -26.24 9.48 1.81
C LEU A 45 -27.51 10.17 2.29
N SER A 46 -27.99 9.75 3.46
CA SER A 46 -29.05 10.44 4.18
C SER A 46 -28.61 11.85 4.62
N PRO A 47 -29.53 12.77 4.96
CA PRO A 47 -29.17 14.08 5.52
C PRO A 47 -28.29 13.98 6.77
N GLY A 48 -28.55 13.00 7.64
CA GLY A 48 -27.72 12.73 8.82
C GLY A 48 -26.33 12.25 8.48
N ASP A 49 -26.19 11.36 7.48
CA ASP A 49 -24.87 10.87 7.03
C ASP A 49 -24.06 11.96 6.32
N LYS A 50 -24.70 12.91 5.62
CA LYS A 50 -24.02 14.10 5.07
C LYS A 50 -23.47 15.01 6.18
N GLN A 51 -24.20 15.17 7.30
CA GLN A 51 -23.68 15.87 8.47
C GLN A 51 -22.54 15.10 9.14
N ALA A 52 -22.67 13.77 9.26
CA ALA A 52 -21.62 12.91 9.77
C ALA A 52 -20.34 13.00 8.91
N LEU A 53 -20.48 12.98 7.57
CA LEU A 53 -19.36 13.13 6.63
C LEU A 53 -18.57 14.41 6.89
N ALA A 54 -19.23 15.55 7.06
CA ALA A 54 -18.56 16.82 7.36
C ALA A 54 -17.74 16.74 8.66
N LYS A 55 -18.25 16.07 9.69
CA LYS A 55 -17.55 15.87 10.98
C LYS A 55 -16.43 14.84 10.88
N LEU A 56 -16.56 13.83 10.03
CA LEU A 56 -15.49 12.86 9.76
C LEU A 56 -14.31 13.51 9.03
N ILE A 57 -14.57 14.40 8.07
CA ILE A 57 -13.52 15.19 7.40
C ILE A 57 -12.84 16.13 8.38
N GLU A 58 -13.57 16.74 9.32
CA GLU A 58 -12.99 17.55 10.40
C GLU A 58 -12.03 16.70 11.26
N ALA A 59 -12.44 15.50 11.68
CA ALA A 59 -11.59 14.57 12.41
C ALA A 59 -10.35 14.15 11.60
N ALA A 60 -10.52 13.84 10.32
CA ALA A 60 -9.44 13.44 9.42
C ALA A 60 -8.39 14.55 9.23
N ARG A 61 -8.80 15.83 9.15
CA ARG A 61 -7.85 16.95 9.09
C ARG A 61 -6.99 17.09 10.35
N ILE A 62 -7.54 16.73 11.51
CA ILE A 62 -6.75 16.68 12.75
C ILE A 62 -5.73 15.55 12.69
N VAL A 63 -6.06 14.45 12.03
CA VAL A 63 -5.11 13.34 11.79
C VAL A 63 -3.91 13.79 10.94
N ASP A 64 -4.08 14.67 9.94
CA ASP A 64 -2.94 15.28 9.22
C ASP A 64 -1.98 16.02 10.17
N GLU A 65 -2.53 16.77 11.14
CA GLU A 65 -1.70 17.49 12.13
C GLU A 65 -0.93 16.52 13.03
N ILE A 66 -1.57 15.44 13.48
CA ILE A 66 -0.91 14.40 14.31
C ILE A 66 0.18 13.70 13.49
N PHE A 67 -0.12 13.30 12.27
CA PHE A 67 0.85 12.59 11.42
C PHE A 67 2.09 13.45 11.10
N MET A 68 1.91 14.74 10.79
CA MET A 68 3.04 15.65 10.63
C MET A 68 3.91 15.72 11.88
N LYS A 69 3.31 15.69 13.10
CA LYS A 69 4.06 15.63 14.38
C LYS A 69 4.77 14.29 14.55
N GLN A 70 4.19 13.19 14.04
CA GLN A 70 4.81 11.86 14.08
C GLN A 70 6.01 11.73 13.15
N LEU A 71 5.99 12.40 12.00
CA LEU A 71 7.11 12.38 11.05
C LEU A 71 8.33 13.14 11.59
N TRP A 72 8.12 14.33 12.15
CA TRP A 72 9.23 15.14 12.68
C TRP A 72 8.73 16.25 13.61
N SER A 73 9.49 16.49 14.69
CA SER A 73 9.16 17.51 15.70
C SER A 73 9.06 18.94 15.12
N GLY A 74 9.85 19.24 14.10
CA GLY A 74 9.88 20.55 13.42
C GLY A 74 8.80 20.79 12.38
N ASN A 75 8.02 19.77 11.98
CA ASN A 75 7.12 19.84 10.82
C ASN A 75 6.04 20.93 10.93
N ILE A 76 5.39 21.07 12.07
CA ILE A 76 4.32 22.07 12.24
C ILE A 76 4.87 23.50 12.13
N ALA A 77 6.04 23.77 12.73
CA ALA A 77 6.68 25.09 12.62
C ALA A 77 7.11 25.38 11.17
N LEU A 78 7.67 24.37 10.49
CA LEU A 78 8.06 24.46 9.07
C LEU A 78 6.86 24.69 8.17
N TYR A 79 5.78 23.95 8.33
CA TYR A 79 4.53 24.12 7.60
C TYR A 79 3.98 25.54 7.70
N ASN A 80 3.93 26.09 8.93
CA ASN A 80 3.47 27.45 9.16
C ASN A 80 4.39 28.50 8.50
N LYS A 81 5.71 28.27 8.53
CA LYS A 81 6.69 29.12 7.82
C LYS A 81 6.47 29.09 6.30
N LEU A 82 6.26 27.90 5.71
CA LEU A 82 6.01 27.75 4.27
C LEU A 82 4.70 28.42 3.85
N LYS A 83 3.64 28.34 4.67
CA LYS A 83 2.36 29.04 4.42
C LYS A 83 2.51 30.56 4.38
N ALA A 84 3.46 31.11 5.11
CA ALA A 84 3.71 32.54 5.16
C ALA A 84 4.55 33.07 3.97
N ASP A 85 5.13 32.20 3.14
CA ASP A 85 5.95 32.58 1.97
C ASP A 85 5.10 32.62 0.70
N PRO A 86 4.69 33.83 0.19
CA PRO A 86 3.86 33.96 -0.99
C PRO A 86 4.63 33.82 -2.30
N SER A 87 5.97 33.72 -2.27
CA SER A 87 6.80 33.63 -3.46
C SER A 87 6.49 32.38 -4.29
N PRO A 88 6.77 32.37 -5.62
CA PRO A 88 6.61 31.16 -6.44
C PRO A 88 7.36 29.96 -5.87
N LEU A 89 8.59 30.17 -5.38
CA LEU A 89 9.39 29.11 -4.76
C LEU A 89 8.77 28.65 -3.41
N GLY A 90 8.27 29.60 -2.59
CA GLY A 90 7.58 29.27 -1.34
C GLY A 90 6.33 28.44 -1.56
N LYS A 91 5.53 28.79 -2.57
CA LYS A 91 4.34 28.02 -2.96
C LYS A 91 4.68 26.60 -3.45
N ALA A 92 5.71 26.45 -4.27
CA ALA A 92 6.16 25.14 -4.75
C ALA A 92 6.68 24.28 -3.58
N ARG A 93 7.45 24.88 -2.65
CA ARG A 93 7.91 24.22 -1.41
C ARG A 93 6.76 23.78 -0.52
N LEU A 94 5.77 24.63 -0.31
CA LEU A 94 4.57 24.30 0.46
C LEU A 94 3.79 23.17 -0.20
N HIS A 95 3.60 23.21 -1.52
CA HIS A 95 2.89 22.19 -2.27
C HIS A 95 3.58 20.82 -2.15
N TYR A 96 4.89 20.77 -2.39
CA TYR A 96 5.63 19.51 -2.31
C TYR A 96 5.76 18.99 -0.88
N PHE A 97 5.86 19.90 0.11
CA PHE A 97 5.76 19.56 1.53
C PHE A 97 4.41 18.92 1.86
N TRP A 98 3.30 19.46 1.32
CA TRP A 98 1.96 18.94 1.57
C TRP A 98 1.76 17.55 0.99
N ILE A 99 2.25 17.29 -0.21
CA ILE A 99 2.23 15.95 -0.82
C ILE A 99 2.95 14.93 0.07
N ASN A 100 4.12 15.29 0.61
CA ASN A 100 4.95 14.40 1.41
C ASN A 100 4.72 14.51 2.93
N LYS A 101 3.82 15.37 3.40
CA LYS A 101 3.58 15.67 4.84
C LYS A 101 4.85 16.03 5.63
N GLY A 102 5.93 16.35 4.93
CA GLY A 102 7.24 16.65 5.49
C GLY A 102 8.23 17.15 4.44
N PRO A 103 9.48 17.44 4.82
CA PRO A 103 10.50 17.97 3.92
C PRO A 103 11.29 16.87 3.17
N TRP A 104 10.84 15.63 3.17
CA TRP A 104 11.46 14.46 2.54
C TRP A 104 10.47 13.73 1.64
N SER A 105 10.98 13.06 0.60
CA SER A 105 10.14 12.26 -0.30
C SER A 105 10.64 10.82 -0.40
N ASP A 106 9.74 9.87 -0.29
CA ASP A 106 10.02 8.44 -0.46
C ASP A 106 10.55 8.13 -1.86
N LEU A 107 10.08 8.89 -2.88
CA LEU A 107 10.55 8.74 -4.26
C LEU A 107 12.01 9.17 -4.46
N ASP A 108 12.59 9.91 -3.51
CA ASP A 108 13.96 10.41 -3.56
C ASP A 108 14.83 9.78 -2.44
N GLY A 109 14.44 8.63 -1.94
CA GLY A 109 15.15 7.90 -0.89
C GLY A 109 15.26 8.70 0.41
N HIS A 110 14.22 9.48 0.74
CA HIS A 110 14.11 10.31 1.94
C HIS A 110 15.14 11.46 2.02
N ALA A 111 15.70 11.90 0.89
CA ALA A 111 16.56 13.08 0.87
C ALA A 111 15.75 14.36 1.12
N ALA A 112 16.33 15.31 1.86
CA ALA A 112 15.68 16.58 2.12
C ALA A 112 15.60 17.46 0.86
N PHE A 113 14.42 18.03 0.61
CA PHE A 113 14.22 19.02 -0.46
C PHE A 113 14.01 20.44 0.07
N LEU A 114 14.11 20.64 1.37
CA LEU A 114 14.02 21.96 2.01
C LEU A 114 15.29 22.25 2.82
N PRO A 115 15.71 23.53 2.92
CA PRO A 115 16.87 23.90 3.73
C PRO A 115 16.53 23.95 5.22
N GLY A 116 17.52 23.69 6.08
CA GLY A 116 17.40 23.83 7.52
C GLY A 116 16.63 22.71 8.21
N VAL A 117 16.58 21.56 7.59
CA VAL A 117 16.03 20.30 8.12
C VAL A 117 17.12 19.23 8.09
N PRO A 118 16.97 18.09 8.78
CA PRO A 118 17.89 16.96 8.63
C PRO A 118 18.01 16.53 7.16
N ASP A 119 19.23 16.21 6.70
CA ASP A 119 19.51 15.85 5.29
C ASP A 119 18.70 14.64 4.79
N ARG A 120 18.28 13.78 5.71
CA ARG A 120 17.38 12.65 5.47
C ARG A 120 16.34 12.55 6.56
N LYS A 121 15.18 11.98 6.24
CA LYS A 121 14.15 11.63 7.21
C LYS A 121 14.77 10.78 8.31
N PRO A 122 14.59 11.13 9.60
CA PRO A 122 15.05 10.29 10.69
C PRO A 122 14.41 8.90 10.62
N PRO A 123 15.20 7.80 10.69
CA PRO A 123 14.65 6.44 10.53
C PRO A 123 13.57 6.08 11.55
N GLY A 124 13.65 6.64 12.77
CA GLY A 124 12.63 6.48 13.80
C GLY A 124 11.52 7.52 13.74
N ALA A 125 11.49 8.35 12.69
CA ALA A 125 10.61 9.51 12.64
C ALA A 125 10.64 10.29 13.97
N ASN A 126 9.52 10.81 14.45
CA ASN A 126 9.42 11.39 15.78
C ASN A 126 8.78 10.43 16.80
N PHE A 127 8.87 9.11 16.56
CA PHE A 127 8.44 8.11 17.54
C PHE A 127 9.48 7.90 18.63
N TYR A 128 10.74 8.25 18.37
CA TYR A 128 11.88 8.11 19.28
C TYR A 128 12.63 9.42 19.40
N PRO A 129 13.45 9.61 20.47
CA PRO A 129 14.39 10.72 20.53
C PRO A 129 15.33 10.71 19.31
N GLU A 130 15.55 11.87 18.68
CA GLU A 130 16.37 11.99 17.46
C GLU A 130 17.79 11.42 17.61
N ASN A 131 18.34 11.46 18.82
CA ASN A 131 19.68 10.97 19.16
C ASN A 131 19.70 9.55 19.73
N MET A 132 18.56 8.82 19.68
CA MET A 132 18.50 7.43 20.17
C MET A 132 19.10 6.49 19.12
N THR A 133 19.94 5.54 19.56
CA THR A 133 20.41 4.47 18.70
C THR A 133 19.60 3.18 18.89
N ARG A 134 19.65 2.28 17.90
CA ARG A 134 19.04 0.96 18.01
C ARG A 134 19.56 0.20 19.21
N GLU A 135 20.88 0.21 19.42
CA GLU A 135 21.56 -0.49 20.52
C GLU A 135 21.17 0.07 21.89
N GLU A 136 21.00 1.40 22.00
CA GLU A 136 20.51 2.03 23.23
C GLU A 136 19.11 1.53 23.57
N PHE A 137 18.21 1.52 22.59
CA PHE A 137 16.84 1.05 22.79
C PHE A 137 16.79 -0.43 23.17
N GLU A 138 17.49 -1.29 22.42
CA GLU A 138 17.53 -2.75 22.68
C GLU A 138 18.09 -3.05 24.09
N LYS A 139 19.14 -2.35 24.50
CA LYS A 139 19.68 -2.47 25.86
C LYS A 139 18.66 -2.02 26.89
N TRP A 140 17.99 -0.90 26.65
CA TRP A 140 17.01 -0.34 27.59
C TRP A 140 15.79 -1.26 27.76
N ILE A 141 15.18 -1.77 26.67
CA ILE A 141 14.04 -2.70 26.77
C ILE A 141 14.41 -4.01 27.45
N GLY A 142 15.69 -4.42 27.38
CA GLY A 142 16.22 -5.57 28.13
C GLY A 142 16.18 -5.38 29.65
N THR A 143 16.11 -4.15 30.15
CA THR A 143 16.03 -3.83 31.58
C THR A 143 14.60 -3.69 32.11
N LEU A 144 13.61 -3.66 31.20
CA LEU A 144 12.22 -3.41 31.56
C LEU A 144 11.51 -4.70 32.03
N SER A 145 10.43 -4.53 32.82
CA SER A 145 9.47 -5.59 33.06
C SER A 145 8.87 -6.09 31.75
N LYS A 146 8.26 -7.29 31.76
CA LYS A 146 7.57 -7.83 30.58
C LYS A 146 6.51 -6.85 30.08
N GLU A 147 5.68 -6.32 30.96
CA GLU A 147 4.61 -5.39 30.66
C GLU A 147 5.13 -4.06 30.05
N ASP A 148 6.16 -3.46 30.64
CA ASP A 148 6.75 -2.25 30.10
C ASP A 148 7.49 -2.48 28.79
N ARG A 149 8.06 -3.67 28.58
CA ARG A 149 8.64 -4.05 27.30
C ARG A 149 7.57 -4.13 26.21
N GLU A 150 6.44 -4.78 26.48
CA GLU A 150 5.30 -4.84 25.56
C GLU A 150 4.76 -3.45 25.24
N ARG A 151 4.71 -2.55 26.23
CA ARG A 151 4.34 -1.14 26.01
C ARG A 151 5.39 -0.37 25.19
N ALA A 152 6.67 -0.58 25.46
CA ALA A 152 7.77 0.09 24.75
C ALA A 152 7.84 -0.33 23.28
N THR A 153 7.53 -1.59 22.96
CA THR A 153 7.52 -2.14 21.59
C THR A 153 6.13 -2.14 20.95
N GLY A 154 5.10 -1.65 21.65
CA GLY A 154 3.73 -1.60 21.16
C GLY A 154 3.48 -0.44 20.19
N PHE A 155 2.39 -0.54 19.43
CA PHE A 155 2.01 0.37 18.35
C PHE A 155 1.72 1.81 18.79
N PHE A 156 1.15 1.99 20.00
CA PHE A 156 0.48 3.23 20.39
C PHE A 156 1.23 4.01 21.48
N THR A 157 2.55 3.97 21.42
CA THR A 157 3.43 4.71 22.34
C THR A 157 4.60 5.35 21.59
N VAL A 158 5.03 6.51 22.05
CA VAL A 158 6.32 7.09 21.66
C VAL A 158 7.34 6.88 22.79
N ILE A 159 8.60 6.91 22.43
CA ILE A 159 9.72 6.92 23.39
C ILE A 159 10.23 8.34 23.49
N ARG A 160 10.43 8.82 24.72
CA ARG A 160 10.93 10.16 25.01
C ARG A 160 12.07 10.08 26.02
N ARG A 161 12.78 11.18 26.23
CA ARG A 161 13.71 11.33 27.34
C ARG A 161 13.06 12.15 28.46
N ASP A 162 13.17 11.66 29.66
CA ASP A 162 12.79 12.43 30.86
C ASP A 162 13.77 13.57 31.13
N ALA A 163 13.51 14.37 32.15
CA ALA A 163 14.37 15.48 32.56
C ALA A 163 15.80 15.06 32.94
N ARG A 164 16.05 13.77 33.18
CA ARG A 164 17.37 13.19 33.51
C ARG A 164 18.00 12.52 32.26
N GLY A 165 17.40 12.65 31.07
CA GLY A 165 17.85 12.06 29.82
C GLY A 165 17.56 10.56 29.68
N LYS A 166 16.83 9.92 30.62
CA LYS A 166 16.46 8.51 30.56
C LYS A 166 15.29 8.28 29.63
N LEU A 167 15.30 7.15 28.89
CA LEU A 167 14.18 6.74 28.05
C LEU A 167 12.94 6.45 28.89
N THR A 168 11.79 6.91 28.40
CA THR A 168 10.48 6.72 29.01
C THR A 168 9.42 6.45 27.95
N ILE A 169 8.37 5.72 28.32
CA ILE A 169 7.26 5.33 27.46
C ILE A 169 6.14 6.35 27.62
N VAL A 170 5.69 6.97 26.53
CA VAL A 170 4.58 7.92 26.55
C VAL A 170 3.47 7.40 25.63
N PRO A 171 2.25 7.13 26.16
CA PRO A 171 1.10 6.73 25.32
C PRO A 171 0.72 7.84 24.32
N TYR A 172 0.20 7.47 23.15
CA TYR A 172 -0.29 8.43 22.15
C TYR A 172 -1.39 9.34 22.71
N SER A 173 -2.28 8.82 23.57
CA SER A 173 -3.31 9.61 24.26
C SER A 173 -2.76 10.69 25.19
N VAL A 174 -1.50 10.60 25.56
CA VAL A 174 -0.78 11.64 26.35
C VAL A 174 0.01 12.55 25.43
N GLU A 175 0.79 11.98 24.50
CA GLU A 175 1.65 12.73 23.58
C GLU A 175 0.85 13.68 22.67
N TYR A 176 -0.27 13.19 22.12
CA TYR A 176 -1.12 13.93 21.18
C TYR A 176 -2.46 14.34 21.80
N ARG A 177 -2.54 14.46 23.13
CA ARG A 177 -3.78 14.67 23.90
C ARG A 177 -4.70 15.73 23.30
N ALA A 178 -4.19 16.94 23.08
CA ALA A 178 -5.00 18.06 22.61
C ALA A 178 -5.65 17.80 21.24
N ASP A 179 -4.92 17.16 20.33
CA ASP A 179 -5.43 16.82 19.00
C ASP A 179 -6.41 15.67 19.08
N LEU A 180 -6.12 14.65 19.88
CA LEU A 180 -7.00 13.49 20.05
C LEU A 180 -8.31 13.86 20.75
N GLU A 181 -8.32 14.82 21.68
CA GLU A 181 -9.54 15.36 22.27
C GLU A 181 -10.42 16.08 21.22
N ARG A 182 -9.81 16.88 20.33
CA ARG A 182 -10.51 17.53 19.21
C ARG A 182 -11.07 16.50 18.25
N ALA A 183 -10.26 15.53 17.83
CA ALA A 183 -10.70 14.47 16.90
C ALA A 183 -11.81 13.60 17.52
N ALA A 184 -11.69 13.22 18.79
CA ALA A 184 -12.73 12.50 19.52
C ALA A 184 -14.05 13.30 19.61
N GLY A 185 -13.97 14.62 19.78
CA GLY A 185 -15.13 15.51 19.73
C GLY A 185 -15.84 15.48 18.38
N ALA A 186 -15.08 15.55 17.28
CA ALA A 186 -15.63 15.47 15.92
C ALA A 186 -16.24 14.08 15.64
N LEU A 187 -15.58 12.98 16.07
CA LEU A 187 -16.14 11.62 15.93
C LEU A 187 -17.44 11.43 16.71
N LYS A 188 -17.56 11.97 17.93
CA LYS A 188 -18.80 11.95 18.72
C LYS A 188 -19.92 12.73 18.03
N ALA A 189 -19.59 13.88 17.43
CA ALA A 189 -20.56 14.67 16.66
C ALA A 189 -21.03 13.91 15.42
N ALA A 190 -20.14 13.24 14.69
CA ALA A 190 -20.48 12.36 13.57
C ALA A 190 -21.37 11.19 14.01
N ALA A 191 -21.03 10.53 15.12
CA ALA A 191 -21.82 9.45 15.72
C ALA A 191 -23.25 9.89 16.12
N SER A 192 -23.40 11.15 16.53
CA SER A 192 -24.70 11.70 16.88
C SER A 192 -25.54 12.08 15.66
N ALA A 193 -24.91 12.40 14.54
CA ALA A 193 -25.57 12.82 13.30
C ALA A 193 -26.06 11.64 12.46
N THR A 194 -25.31 10.53 12.40
CA THR A 194 -25.71 9.36 11.60
C THR A 194 -26.86 8.59 12.22
N GLY A 195 -27.77 8.12 11.36
CA GLY A 195 -28.82 7.17 11.73
C GLY A 195 -28.37 5.70 11.70
N ASN A 196 -27.19 5.39 11.17
CA ASN A 196 -26.70 4.03 11.06
C ASN A 196 -26.10 3.54 12.38
N ALA A 197 -26.64 2.43 12.91
CA ALA A 197 -26.29 1.93 14.23
C ALA A 197 -24.83 1.43 14.31
N THR A 198 -24.32 0.77 13.28
CA THR A 198 -22.97 0.22 13.27
C THR A 198 -21.91 1.32 13.14
N LEU A 199 -22.17 2.34 12.32
CA LEU A 199 -21.31 3.51 12.21
C LEU A 199 -21.27 4.30 13.52
N LYS A 200 -22.44 4.52 14.14
CA LYS A 200 -22.54 5.18 15.44
C LYS A 200 -21.74 4.45 16.52
N ASP A 201 -21.87 3.12 16.59
CA ASP A 201 -21.14 2.29 17.56
C ASP A 201 -19.64 2.39 17.35
N PHE A 202 -19.17 2.19 16.10
CA PHE A 202 -17.75 2.31 15.76
C PHE A 202 -17.19 3.70 16.13
N LEU A 203 -17.82 4.78 15.69
CA LEU A 203 -17.33 6.14 15.92
C LEU A 203 -17.30 6.50 17.41
N SER A 204 -18.29 6.04 18.18
CA SER A 204 -18.33 6.26 19.63
C SER A 204 -17.20 5.56 20.35
N LYS A 205 -16.94 4.30 19.99
CA LYS A 205 -15.82 3.50 20.54
C LYS A 205 -14.47 4.05 20.10
N ARG A 206 -14.33 4.48 18.84
CA ARG A 206 -13.09 5.07 18.33
C ARG A 206 -12.78 6.40 19.04
N ALA A 207 -13.77 7.23 19.28
CA ALA A 207 -13.60 8.45 20.07
C ALA A 207 -13.16 8.16 21.52
N ALA A 208 -13.64 7.09 22.13
CA ALA A 208 -13.17 6.64 23.44
C ALA A 208 -11.74 6.09 23.39
N ALA A 209 -11.41 5.33 22.33
CA ALA A 209 -10.08 4.75 22.11
C ALA A 209 -8.98 5.82 21.98
N PHE A 210 -9.27 6.93 21.31
CA PHE A 210 -8.35 8.07 21.20
C PHE A 210 -7.96 8.65 22.59
N LEU A 211 -8.87 8.60 23.53
CA LEU A 211 -8.64 9.13 24.88
C LEU A 211 -8.03 8.10 25.84
N SER A 212 -8.38 6.81 25.66
CA SER A 212 -7.90 5.73 26.53
C SER A 212 -6.59 5.09 26.07
N ASN A 213 -6.20 5.25 24.80
CA ASN A 213 -5.13 4.52 24.14
C ASN A 213 -5.39 3.01 23.95
N ASP A 214 -6.60 2.53 24.16
CA ASP A 214 -7.02 1.16 23.91
C ASP A 214 -7.98 1.09 22.72
N TYR A 215 -7.50 0.50 21.62
CA TYR A 215 -8.21 0.46 20.34
C TYR A 215 -9.03 -0.83 20.14
N TYR A 216 -8.87 -1.84 21.00
CA TYR A 216 -9.45 -3.18 20.82
C TYR A 216 -10.96 -3.16 20.56
N ALA A 217 -11.73 -2.51 21.45
CA ALA A 217 -13.19 -2.47 21.32
C ALA A 217 -13.66 -1.72 20.07
N SER A 218 -12.91 -0.71 19.64
CA SER A 218 -13.21 0.05 18.42
C SER A 218 -12.83 -0.71 17.15
N ASP A 219 -11.76 -1.51 17.18
CA ASP A 219 -11.40 -2.37 16.04
C ASP A 219 -12.39 -3.52 15.85
N LEU A 220 -12.91 -4.11 16.93
CA LEU A 220 -14.04 -5.06 16.85
C LEU A 220 -15.27 -4.42 16.21
N ALA A 221 -15.62 -3.19 16.59
CA ALA A 221 -16.76 -2.48 16.00
C ALA A 221 -16.50 -2.07 14.54
N TRP A 222 -15.25 -1.78 14.17
CA TRP A 222 -14.87 -1.52 12.78
C TRP A 222 -15.05 -2.77 11.89
N MET A 223 -14.76 -3.97 12.41
CA MET A 223 -15.04 -5.22 11.69
C MET A 223 -16.54 -5.40 11.42
N ASP A 224 -17.41 -4.94 12.34
CA ASP A 224 -18.88 -5.03 12.20
C ASP A 224 -19.48 -3.86 11.42
N LEU A 225 -18.67 -2.89 10.99
CA LEU A 225 -19.17 -1.70 10.29
C LEU A 225 -19.89 -2.08 8.99
N ASP A 226 -21.17 -1.76 8.91
CA ASP A 226 -22.04 -1.96 7.76
C ASP A 226 -22.89 -0.71 7.52
N ALA A 227 -22.32 0.25 6.81
CA ALA A 227 -22.89 1.56 6.55
C ALA A 227 -22.52 2.06 5.15
N PRO A 228 -23.29 2.99 4.56
CA PRO A 228 -22.89 3.69 3.33
C PRO A 228 -21.57 4.44 3.47
N LEU A 229 -21.32 5.08 4.63
CA LEU A 229 -20.01 5.63 4.97
C LEU A 229 -19.15 4.54 5.59
N ASP A 230 -18.07 4.16 4.89
CA ASP A 230 -17.04 3.28 5.41
C ASP A 230 -15.86 4.15 5.88
N VAL A 231 -15.53 4.04 7.16
CA VAL A 231 -14.55 4.94 7.79
C VAL A 231 -13.47 4.12 8.47
N THR A 232 -12.22 4.43 8.13
CA THR A 232 -11.04 3.96 8.85
C THR A 232 -10.30 5.17 9.37
N ILE A 233 -10.10 5.28 10.68
CA ILE A 233 -9.41 6.41 11.31
C ILE A 233 -8.71 5.95 12.58
N GLY A 234 -7.40 6.16 12.66
CA GLY A 234 -6.59 5.76 13.80
C GLY A 234 -5.13 5.53 13.44
N PRO A 235 -4.33 5.01 14.38
CA PRO A 235 -2.95 4.62 14.14
C PRO A 235 -2.90 3.16 13.66
N TYR A 236 -2.37 2.91 12.45
CA TYR A 236 -2.36 1.57 11.86
C TYR A 236 -1.01 1.19 11.25
N GLU A 237 -0.51 1.90 10.24
CA GLU A 237 0.65 1.48 9.47
C GLU A 237 1.97 1.83 10.17
N THR A 238 2.94 0.92 10.12
CA THR A 238 4.21 1.06 10.88
C THR A 238 5.41 1.43 9.99
N TYR A 239 5.20 1.71 8.70
CA TYR A 239 6.26 1.96 7.73
C TYR A 239 7.15 3.16 8.06
N ASN A 240 6.61 4.15 8.77
CA ASN A 240 7.38 5.34 9.17
C ASN A 240 8.36 5.10 10.32
N ASP A 241 8.20 4.00 11.05
CA ASP A 241 9.21 3.50 12.01
C ASP A 241 10.18 2.54 11.30
N GLU A 242 11.15 3.09 10.58
CA GLU A 242 12.16 2.33 9.84
C GLU A 242 13.24 1.69 10.74
N ILE A 243 13.23 1.98 12.06
CA ILE A 243 14.16 1.36 13.01
C ILE A 243 13.68 -0.04 13.40
N PHE A 244 12.40 -0.17 13.81
CA PHE A 244 11.87 -1.41 14.37
C PHE A 244 10.53 -1.85 13.77
N GLY A 245 9.77 -0.96 13.15
CA GLY A 245 8.41 -1.22 12.70
C GLY A 245 7.41 -1.39 13.86
N TYR A 246 7.66 -0.77 15.01
CA TYR A 246 6.82 -0.92 16.20
C TYR A 246 5.74 0.16 16.31
N LYS A 247 5.92 1.33 15.71
CA LYS A 247 5.11 2.53 15.97
C LYS A 247 4.16 2.82 14.83
N ALA A 248 2.86 2.90 15.14
CA ALA A 248 1.83 3.13 14.15
C ALA A 248 1.64 4.62 13.83
N GLY A 249 1.66 4.96 12.54
CA GLY A 249 1.28 6.27 12.01
C GLY A 249 -0.23 6.47 12.04
N PHE A 250 -0.66 7.69 12.31
CA PHE A 250 -2.07 8.07 12.21
C PHE A 250 -2.48 8.27 10.76
N GLU A 251 -3.59 7.64 10.38
CA GLU A 251 -4.20 7.77 9.06
C GLU A 251 -5.73 7.86 9.16
N ALA A 252 -6.34 8.37 8.11
CA ALA A 252 -7.79 8.39 7.98
C ALA A 252 -8.20 8.19 6.53
N TYR A 253 -9.21 7.34 6.34
CA TYR A 253 -9.94 7.15 5.09
C TYR A 253 -11.42 7.32 5.38
N VAL A 254 -12.04 8.28 4.71
CA VAL A 254 -13.49 8.52 4.76
C VAL A 254 -14.04 8.16 3.38
N ASN A 255 -14.78 7.09 3.30
CA ASN A 255 -15.17 6.46 2.05
C ASN A 255 -16.69 6.35 1.91
N LEU A 256 -17.13 6.27 0.65
CA LEU A 256 -18.48 5.86 0.26
C LEU A 256 -18.42 4.42 -0.26
N ARG A 257 -19.22 3.53 0.31
CA ARG A 257 -19.28 2.12 -0.10
C ARG A 257 -19.86 1.99 -1.50
N ASP A 258 -19.22 1.15 -2.33
CA ASP A 258 -19.73 0.77 -3.65
C ASP A 258 -20.48 -0.56 -3.55
N GLU A 259 -21.80 -0.49 -3.48
CA GLU A 259 -22.65 -1.68 -3.30
C GLU A 259 -22.64 -2.59 -4.53
N GLN A 260 -22.49 -2.03 -5.73
CA GLN A 260 -22.45 -2.83 -6.95
C GLN A 260 -21.19 -3.66 -7.03
N GLU A 261 -20.04 -3.05 -6.75
CA GLU A 261 -18.77 -3.78 -6.70
C GLU A 261 -18.73 -4.76 -5.53
N THR A 262 -19.29 -4.41 -4.38
CA THR A 262 -19.38 -5.33 -3.25
C THR A 262 -20.24 -6.57 -3.58
N ALA A 263 -21.29 -6.42 -4.40
CA ALA A 263 -22.07 -7.56 -4.88
C ALA A 263 -21.30 -8.47 -5.85
N LYS A 264 -20.48 -7.88 -6.74
CA LYS A 264 -19.56 -8.68 -7.61
C LYS A 264 -18.59 -9.53 -6.78
N LEU A 265 -18.10 -9.01 -5.66
CA LEU A 265 -17.21 -9.73 -4.75
C LEU A 265 -17.84 -11.00 -4.19
N ARG A 266 -19.10 -10.94 -3.80
CA ARG A 266 -19.82 -12.13 -3.31
C ARG A 266 -19.85 -13.22 -4.37
N PHE A 267 -20.12 -12.82 -5.61
CA PHE A 267 -20.12 -13.74 -6.74
C PHE A 267 -18.76 -14.46 -6.91
N PHE A 268 -17.64 -13.74 -6.82
CA PHE A 268 -16.32 -14.36 -6.85
C PHE A 268 -16.11 -15.29 -5.65
N GLY A 269 -16.51 -14.85 -4.45
CA GLY A 269 -16.41 -15.63 -3.21
C GLY A 269 -17.14 -16.98 -3.31
N ASP A 270 -18.32 -16.99 -3.89
CA ASP A 270 -19.14 -18.20 -4.07
C ASP A 270 -18.48 -19.24 -5.00
N HIS A 271 -17.56 -18.83 -5.88
CA HIS A 271 -16.86 -19.70 -6.81
C HIS A 271 -15.43 -20.07 -6.37
N LEU A 272 -14.90 -19.51 -5.27
CA LEU A 272 -13.51 -19.73 -4.87
C LEU A 272 -13.18 -21.22 -4.64
N GLN A 273 -14.08 -21.99 -4.05
CA GLN A 273 -13.86 -23.43 -3.85
C GLN A 273 -13.83 -24.19 -5.19
N GLU A 274 -14.65 -23.79 -6.16
CA GLU A 274 -14.60 -24.37 -7.50
C GLU A 274 -13.26 -24.07 -8.17
N ILE A 275 -12.77 -22.84 -8.07
CA ILE A 275 -11.48 -22.42 -8.61
C ILE A 275 -10.33 -23.16 -7.92
N GLU A 276 -10.32 -23.25 -6.59
CA GLU A 276 -9.35 -24.04 -5.82
C GLU A 276 -9.27 -25.49 -6.30
N ASN A 277 -10.43 -26.12 -6.51
CA ASN A 277 -10.52 -27.50 -7.00
C ASN A 277 -9.98 -27.67 -8.44
N ASN A 278 -9.82 -26.58 -9.19
CA ASN A 278 -9.35 -26.58 -10.57
C ASN A 278 -8.00 -25.89 -10.77
N LEU A 279 -7.33 -25.46 -9.68
CA LEU A 279 -5.99 -24.89 -9.79
C LEU A 279 -5.06 -25.84 -10.56
N PRO A 280 -4.13 -25.32 -11.38
CA PRO A 280 -3.23 -26.11 -12.23
C PRO A 280 -2.11 -26.77 -11.40
N ILE A 281 -2.45 -27.47 -10.35
CA ILE A 281 -1.55 -28.15 -9.42
C ILE A 281 -2.11 -29.55 -9.09
N GLU A 282 -1.27 -30.47 -8.63
CA GLU A 282 -1.72 -31.79 -8.23
C GLU A 282 -2.82 -31.71 -7.14
N ALA A 283 -3.86 -32.54 -7.27
CA ALA A 283 -5.04 -32.52 -6.39
C ALA A 283 -4.70 -32.64 -4.89
N ARG A 284 -3.61 -33.34 -4.55
CA ARG A 284 -3.16 -33.51 -3.15
C ARG A 284 -2.70 -32.20 -2.48
N TYR A 285 -2.39 -31.17 -3.26
CA TYR A 285 -1.95 -29.86 -2.76
C TYR A 285 -3.06 -28.82 -2.72
N ARG A 286 -4.24 -29.14 -3.26
CA ARG A 286 -5.42 -28.26 -3.23
C ARG A 286 -6.11 -28.35 -1.87
N ASN A 287 -6.70 -27.22 -1.44
CA ASN A 287 -7.48 -27.21 -0.20
C ASN A 287 -8.85 -27.86 -0.41
N PRO A 288 -9.15 -28.98 0.24
CA PRO A 288 -10.43 -29.66 0.05
C PRO A 288 -11.61 -28.83 0.56
N LYS A 289 -11.35 -27.88 1.47
CA LYS A 289 -12.34 -26.96 2.01
C LYS A 289 -11.65 -25.66 2.43
N LEU A 290 -11.92 -24.60 1.70
CA LEU A 290 -11.47 -23.27 2.05
C LEU A 290 -12.13 -22.79 3.35
N GLY A 291 -11.38 -22.06 4.17
CA GLY A 291 -11.91 -21.34 5.33
C GLY A 291 -12.81 -20.18 4.92
N SER A 292 -13.42 -19.51 5.92
CA SER A 292 -14.12 -18.25 5.63
C SER A 292 -13.11 -17.20 5.15
N GLN A 293 -13.42 -16.59 4.03
CA GLN A 293 -12.59 -15.53 3.46
C GLN A 293 -12.74 -14.25 4.28
N SER A 294 -11.65 -13.48 4.38
CA SER A 294 -11.71 -12.12 4.93
C SER A 294 -12.67 -11.27 4.10
N PRO A 295 -13.58 -10.52 4.74
CA PRO A 295 -14.48 -9.65 4.01
C PRO A 295 -13.69 -8.59 3.23
N ILE A 296 -14.03 -8.45 1.96
CA ILE A 296 -13.52 -7.37 1.12
C ILE A 296 -14.61 -6.30 0.98
N ARG A 297 -14.23 -5.04 1.09
CA ARG A 297 -15.08 -3.88 0.83
C ARG A 297 -14.53 -3.10 -0.36
N VAL A 298 -15.36 -2.78 -1.31
CA VAL A 298 -15.02 -1.83 -2.37
C VAL A 298 -15.66 -0.49 -2.03
N VAL A 299 -14.85 0.54 -2.05
CA VAL A 299 -15.27 1.88 -1.65
C VAL A 299 -14.73 2.94 -2.61
N ASN A 300 -15.38 4.10 -2.62
CA ASN A 300 -14.91 5.32 -3.26
C ASN A 300 -14.45 6.30 -2.18
N GLU A 301 -13.20 6.68 -2.22
CA GLU A 301 -12.60 7.62 -1.28
C GLU A 301 -13.22 9.01 -1.46
N LEU A 302 -13.70 9.60 -0.37
CA LEU A 302 -14.22 10.96 -0.29
C LEU A 302 -13.19 11.92 0.31
N PHE A 303 -12.36 11.40 1.21
CA PHE A 303 -11.28 12.15 1.86
C PHE A 303 -10.28 11.18 2.51
N SER A 304 -9.00 11.49 2.41
CA SER A 304 -7.95 10.82 3.18
C SER A 304 -7.02 11.82 3.84
N ALA A 305 -6.34 11.38 4.90
CA ALA A 305 -5.46 12.22 5.71
C ALA A 305 -4.40 11.38 6.42
N GLY A 306 -3.38 12.07 6.94
CA GLY A 306 -2.25 11.44 7.62
C GLY A 306 -1.44 10.59 6.68
N ASP A 307 -1.02 9.40 7.14
CA ASP A 307 -0.27 8.43 6.34
C ASP A 307 -1.06 7.97 5.11
N GLY A 308 -2.39 7.91 5.20
CA GLY A 308 -3.28 7.58 4.08
C GLY A 308 -3.28 8.59 2.92
N ASN A 309 -2.76 9.80 3.13
CA ASN A 309 -2.59 10.84 2.11
C ASN A 309 -1.15 11.39 2.13
N HIS A 310 -0.18 10.49 2.05
CA HIS A 310 1.25 10.77 2.13
C HIS A 310 1.97 10.17 0.93
N GLY A 311 2.56 11.01 0.08
CA GLY A 311 3.34 10.56 -1.08
C GLY A 311 2.54 9.69 -2.05
N VAL A 312 2.98 8.45 -2.26
CA VAL A 312 2.29 7.47 -3.11
C VAL A 312 1.00 7.00 -2.44
N GLN A 313 -0.12 7.20 -3.13
CA GLN A 313 -1.44 6.95 -2.57
C GLN A 313 -1.74 5.46 -2.40
N THR A 314 -2.33 5.09 -1.27
CA THR A 314 -2.82 3.75 -0.98
C THR A 314 -3.93 3.35 -1.95
N ALA A 315 -3.87 2.14 -2.49
CA ALA A 315 -4.88 1.60 -3.42
C ALA A 315 -5.83 0.59 -2.74
N ALA A 316 -5.34 -0.06 -1.68
CA ALA A 316 -6.07 -0.99 -0.82
C ALA A 316 -5.33 -1.12 0.51
N TYR A 317 -6.03 -1.55 1.56
CA TYR A 317 -5.44 -1.86 2.87
C TYR A 317 -6.17 -3.02 3.54
N ASN A 318 -5.46 -3.73 4.41
CA ASN A 318 -5.98 -4.88 5.16
C ASN A 318 -5.75 -4.68 6.66
N LEU A 319 -6.80 -4.56 7.43
CA LEU A 319 -6.79 -4.23 8.85
C LEU A 319 -7.78 -5.12 9.63
N PRO A 320 -7.72 -5.15 10.95
CA PRO A 320 -6.78 -4.47 11.84
C PRO A 320 -5.44 -5.20 11.95
N ASN A 321 -4.48 -4.58 12.65
CA ASN A 321 -3.19 -5.18 13.00
C ASN A 321 -3.18 -5.84 14.39
N ASP A 322 -4.26 -5.74 15.16
CA ASP A 322 -4.38 -6.36 16.48
C ASP A 322 -4.71 -7.84 16.37
N GLU A 323 -3.75 -8.69 16.71
CA GLU A 323 -3.88 -10.16 16.66
C GLU A 323 -5.07 -10.70 17.46
N ARG A 324 -5.50 -10.01 18.50
CA ARG A 324 -6.69 -10.38 19.30
C ARG A 324 -7.97 -10.22 18.48
N VAL A 325 -8.04 -9.14 17.69
CA VAL A 325 -9.16 -8.89 16.78
C VAL A 325 -9.12 -9.86 15.61
N ILE A 326 -7.93 -10.08 15.02
CA ILE A 326 -7.73 -11.03 13.91
C ILE A 326 -8.16 -12.43 14.34
N THR A 327 -7.76 -12.87 15.52
CA THR A 327 -8.16 -14.18 16.08
C THR A 327 -9.68 -14.30 16.27
N GLN A 328 -10.35 -13.23 16.69
CA GLN A 328 -11.78 -13.23 17.00
C GLN A 328 -12.67 -13.03 15.78
N LYS A 329 -12.28 -12.16 14.83
CA LYS A 329 -13.10 -11.71 13.70
C LYS A 329 -12.43 -11.78 12.34
N GLY A 330 -11.17 -12.17 12.28
CA GLY A 330 -10.37 -12.08 11.05
C GLY A 330 -9.93 -10.65 10.76
N SER A 331 -9.58 -10.41 9.49
CA SER A 331 -9.25 -9.09 8.96
C SER A 331 -10.26 -8.66 7.90
N LYS A 332 -10.28 -7.37 7.57
CA LYS A 332 -11.13 -6.81 6.51
C LYS A 332 -10.25 -6.04 5.53
N ARG A 333 -10.41 -6.35 4.24
CA ARG A 333 -9.70 -5.68 3.16
C ARG A 333 -10.59 -4.61 2.55
N VAL A 334 -10.05 -3.42 2.37
CA VAL A 334 -10.75 -2.28 1.76
C VAL A 334 -10.02 -1.88 0.48
N MET A 335 -10.74 -1.83 -0.64
CA MET A 335 -10.23 -1.46 -1.96
C MET A 335 -10.77 -0.09 -2.36
N LEU A 336 -9.88 0.85 -2.66
CA LEU A 336 -10.20 2.23 -3.02
C LEU A 336 -10.39 2.34 -4.55
N LYS A 337 -11.61 2.09 -5.05
CA LYS A 337 -11.90 1.97 -6.49
C LYS A 337 -11.57 3.25 -7.25
N ASN A 338 -12.04 4.41 -6.79
CA ASN A 338 -11.81 5.67 -7.48
C ASN A 338 -10.34 6.11 -7.44
N VAL A 339 -9.57 5.73 -6.41
CA VAL A 339 -8.11 5.90 -6.37
C VAL A 339 -7.45 5.05 -7.46
N GLN A 340 -7.85 3.78 -7.58
CA GLN A 340 -7.34 2.89 -8.62
C GLN A 340 -7.74 3.37 -10.02
N GLU A 341 -8.97 3.90 -10.19
CA GLU A 341 -9.40 4.50 -11.45
C GLU A 341 -8.58 5.76 -11.80
N ALA A 342 -8.31 6.60 -10.82
CA ALA A 342 -7.44 7.77 -10.98
C ALA A 342 -6.02 7.36 -11.43
N LYS A 343 -5.43 6.37 -10.76
CA LYS A 343 -4.11 5.81 -11.14
C LYS A 343 -4.13 5.17 -12.52
N PHE A 344 -5.19 4.45 -12.87
CA PHE A 344 -5.37 3.90 -14.21
C PHE A 344 -5.32 5.00 -15.27
N ARG A 345 -6.10 6.08 -15.10
CA ARG A 345 -6.19 7.19 -16.06
C ARG A 345 -4.88 8.00 -16.13
N SER A 346 -4.31 8.35 -14.99
CA SER A 346 -3.19 9.29 -14.91
C SER A 346 -1.82 8.63 -15.12
N THR A 347 -1.71 7.32 -14.90
CA THR A 347 -0.45 6.59 -14.97
C THR A 347 -0.50 5.47 -16.00
N LEU A 348 -1.46 4.54 -15.90
CA LEU A 348 -1.48 3.35 -16.74
C LEU A 348 -1.80 3.67 -18.21
N VAL A 349 -2.78 4.51 -18.47
CA VAL A 349 -3.13 4.94 -19.85
C VAL A 349 -1.93 5.64 -20.53
N PRO A 350 -1.23 6.60 -19.92
CA PRO A 350 0.00 7.14 -20.49
C PRO A 350 1.11 6.11 -20.71
N ILE A 351 1.30 5.17 -19.78
CA ILE A 351 2.27 4.08 -19.94
C ILE A 351 1.92 3.23 -21.17
N SER A 352 0.66 2.81 -21.31
CA SER A 352 0.21 1.96 -22.43
C SER A 352 0.54 2.58 -23.78
N LYS A 353 0.42 3.92 -23.90
CA LYS A 353 0.76 4.66 -25.13
C LYS A 353 2.26 4.61 -25.50
N ARG A 354 3.12 4.26 -24.55
CA ARG A 354 4.57 4.14 -24.76
C ARG A 354 5.03 2.70 -24.98
N VAL A 355 4.33 1.74 -24.35
CA VAL A 355 4.77 0.34 -24.31
C VAL A 355 3.91 -0.61 -25.13
N LEU A 356 2.72 -0.20 -25.59
CA LEU A 356 1.86 -1.04 -26.42
C LEU A 356 1.73 -0.50 -27.85
N PRO A 357 1.60 -1.39 -28.88
CA PRO A 357 1.22 -0.96 -30.22
C PRO A 357 -0.15 -0.25 -30.24
N GLY A 358 -0.36 0.69 -31.18
CA GLY A 358 -1.58 1.50 -31.24
C GLY A 358 -2.88 0.71 -31.18
N ALA A 359 -3.00 -0.37 -31.97
CA ALA A 359 -4.18 -1.24 -31.97
C ALA A 359 -4.42 -1.95 -30.61
N ALA A 360 -3.36 -2.23 -29.86
CA ALA A 360 -3.48 -2.85 -28.53
C ALA A 360 -3.94 -1.84 -27.47
N GLN A 361 -3.66 -0.55 -27.65
CA GLN A 361 -4.08 0.49 -26.70
C GLN A 361 -5.61 0.61 -26.59
N GLU A 362 -6.35 0.28 -27.65
CA GLU A 362 -7.81 0.26 -27.67
C GLU A 362 -8.41 -0.86 -26.81
N GLN A 363 -7.60 -1.88 -26.48
CA GLN A 363 -8.00 -2.97 -25.60
C GLN A 363 -7.81 -2.67 -24.11
N LEU A 364 -7.28 -1.49 -23.76
CA LEU A 364 -7.10 -1.12 -22.35
C LEU A 364 -8.46 -0.95 -21.67
N SER A 365 -8.67 -1.62 -20.55
CA SER A 365 -9.95 -1.64 -19.84
C SER A 365 -9.74 -1.42 -18.33
N PHE A 366 -10.41 -0.41 -17.76
CA PHE A 366 -10.41 -0.23 -16.31
C PHE A 366 -11.08 -1.40 -15.59
N GLU A 367 -12.18 -1.93 -16.14
CA GLU A 367 -12.86 -3.07 -15.53
C GLU A 367 -11.95 -4.32 -15.51
N ALA A 368 -11.18 -4.57 -16.58
CA ALA A 368 -10.19 -5.65 -16.59
C ALA A 368 -9.08 -5.42 -15.55
N PHE A 369 -8.59 -4.19 -15.45
CA PHE A 369 -7.58 -3.81 -14.47
C PHE A 369 -8.07 -4.00 -13.04
N PHE A 370 -9.23 -3.44 -12.70
CA PHE A 370 -9.79 -3.49 -11.36
C PHE A 370 -10.20 -4.91 -10.95
N THR A 371 -10.83 -5.66 -11.88
CA THR A 371 -11.23 -7.05 -11.61
C THR A 371 -10.02 -7.97 -11.46
N HIS A 372 -8.91 -7.72 -12.19
CA HIS A 372 -7.68 -8.48 -11.96
C HIS A 372 -7.08 -8.20 -10.58
N ILE A 373 -7.04 -6.94 -10.12
CA ILE A 373 -6.59 -6.62 -8.75
C ILE A 373 -7.50 -7.34 -7.73
N LEU A 374 -8.81 -7.35 -7.97
CA LEU A 374 -9.75 -8.05 -7.11
C LEU A 374 -9.47 -9.56 -7.06
N ALA A 375 -9.24 -10.17 -8.23
CA ALA A 375 -8.89 -11.59 -8.33
C ALA A 375 -7.53 -11.89 -7.66
N HIS A 376 -6.55 -11.01 -7.78
CA HIS A 376 -5.28 -11.06 -7.05
C HIS A 376 -5.49 -11.14 -5.53
N GLU A 377 -6.31 -10.22 -5.00
CA GLU A 377 -6.60 -10.17 -3.57
C GLU A 377 -7.32 -11.43 -3.05
N LEU A 378 -8.20 -11.99 -3.86
CA LEU A 378 -8.86 -13.26 -3.54
C LEU A 378 -7.89 -14.45 -3.64
N SER A 379 -6.93 -14.39 -4.58
CA SER A 379 -5.94 -15.44 -4.82
C SER A 379 -4.93 -15.61 -3.68
N HIS A 380 -4.77 -14.62 -2.81
CA HIS A 380 -4.07 -14.82 -1.54
C HIS A 380 -4.75 -15.83 -0.61
N GLY A 381 -6.04 -16.07 -0.77
CA GLY A 381 -6.81 -17.00 0.04
C GLY A 381 -6.89 -18.43 -0.49
N ILE A 382 -6.33 -18.72 -1.66
CA ILE A 382 -6.37 -20.03 -2.32
C ILE A 382 -4.96 -20.53 -2.63
N GLY A 383 -4.85 -21.87 -2.88
CA GLY A 383 -3.57 -22.54 -3.05
C GLY A 383 -2.98 -23.04 -1.73
N PRO A 384 -1.70 -23.48 -1.73
CA PRO A 384 -1.07 -24.14 -0.57
C PRO A 384 -0.77 -23.17 0.58
N HIS A 385 -1.41 -23.31 1.74
CA HIS A 385 -1.13 -22.53 2.95
C HIS A 385 -0.45 -23.35 4.05
N GLN A 386 -0.87 -24.60 4.20
CA GLN A 386 -0.24 -25.56 5.10
C GLN A 386 0.30 -26.72 4.28
N ILE A 387 1.60 -26.97 4.39
CA ILE A 387 2.33 -27.93 3.59
C ILE A 387 3.07 -28.96 4.45
N GLN A 388 3.46 -30.07 3.84
CA GLN A 388 4.29 -31.09 4.47
C GLN A 388 5.67 -31.12 3.81
N VAL A 389 6.71 -30.82 4.58
CA VAL A 389 8.11 -30.91 4.11
C VAL A 389 8.84 -31.89 5.01
N ASN A 390 9.35 -32.99 4.43
CA ASN A 390 10.04 -34.05 5.16
C ASN A 390 9.25 -34.58 6.38
N GLY A 391 7.94 -34.74 6.22
CA GLY A 391 7.06 -35.24 7.30
C GLY A 391 6.72 -34.19 8.39
N ARG A 392 7.19 -32.95 8.26
CA ARG A 392 6.92 -31.84 9.17
C ARG A 392 5.84 -30.92 8.57
N SER A 393 4.80 -30.60 9.35
CA SER A 393 3.83 -29.58 9.00
C SER A 393 4.47 -28.19 9.11
N THR A 394 4.31 -27.37 8.07
CA THR A 394 4.91 -26.05 7.95
C THR A 394 4.07 -25.18 7.00
N SER A 395 4.57 -24.01 6.61
CA SER A 395 3.95 -23.12 5.62
C SER A 395 4.94 -22.72 4.54
N PRO A 396 4.47 -22.32 3.33
CA PRO A 396 5.33 -21.76 2.29
C PRO A 396 6.19 -20.60 2.81
N ARG A 397 5.62 -19.71 3.60
CA ARG A 397 6.34 -18.58 4.23
C ARG A 397 7.54 -19.03 5.07
N GLN A 398 7.37 -20.08 5.88
CA GLN A 398 8.46 -20.57 6.73
C GLN A 398 9.57 -21.24 5.92
N GLU A 399 9.22 -21.98 4.86
CA GLU A 399 10.20 -22.67 4.03
C GLU A 399 10.92 -21.73 3.06
N MET A 400 10.21 -20.76 2.47
CA MET A 400 10.80 -19.83 1.48
C MET A 400 11.45 -18.59 2.10
N LYS A 401 11.18 -18.29 3.39
CA LYS A 401 11.82 -17.20 4.15
C LYS A 401 11.69 -15.85 3.43
N GLU A 402 12.82 -15.15 3.18
CA GLU A 402 12.89 -13.86 2.51
C GLU A 402 12.42 -13.86 1.04
N LEU A 403 12.32 -15.02 0.42
CA LEU A 403 11.85 -15.15 -0.96
C LEU A 403 10.32 -15.19 -1.04
N TYR A 404 9.66 -15.51 0.07
CA TYR A 404 8.22 -15.78 0.10
C TYR A 404 7.38 -14.63 -0.48
N SER A 405 7.62 -13.41 -0.04
CA SER A 405 6.80 -12.28 -0.46
C SER A 405 6.79 -12.09 -1.98
N ALA A 406 7.93 -12.21 -2.65
CA ALA A 406 8.00 -12.05 -4.10
C ALA A 406 7.31 -13.20 -4.86
N ILE A 407 7.37 -14.43 -4.33
CA ILE A 407 6.69 -15.59 -4.90
C ILE A 407 5.18 -15.49 -4.68
N GLU A 408 4.75 -15.17 -3.45
CA GLU A 408 3.32 -15.04 -3.10
C GLU A 408 2.62 -13.94 -3.90
N GLU A 409 3.26 -12.76 -4.07
CA GLU A 409 2.70 -11.69 -4.90
C GLU A 409 2.60 -12.11 -6.37
N ALA A 410 3.61 -12.80 -6.88
CA ALA A 410 3.54 -13.33 -8.23
C ALA A 410 2.47 -14.43 -8.38
N LYS A 411 2.35 -15.32 -7.38
CA LYS A 411 1.30 -16.33 -7.35
C LYS A 411 -0.09 -15.67 -7.32
N ALA A 412 -0.31 -14.67 -6.51
CA ALA A 412 -1.59 -13.98 -6.44
C ALA A 412 -1.97 -13.30 -7.77
N ASP A 413 -1.02 -12.62 -8.43
CA ASP A 413 -1.21 -12.03 -9.76
C ASP A 413 -1.60 -13.09 -10.81
N VAL A 414 -0.83 -14.17 -10.88
CA VAL A 414 -0.96 -15.19 -11.95
C VAL A 414 -2.18 -16.09 -11.71
N THR A 415 -2.42 -16.49 -10.45
CA THR A 415 -3.63 -17.22 -10.06
C THR A 415 -4.88 -16.36 -10.29
N GLY A 416 -4.80 -15.03 -10.09
CA GLY A 416 -5.87 -14.10 -10.44
C GLY A 416 -6.17 -14.10 -11.93
N LEU A 417 -5.16 -14.10 -12.80
CA LEU A 417 -5.36 -14.24 -14.25
C LEU A 417 -5.95 -15.61 -14.61
N PHE A 418 -5.45 -16.69 -14.00
CA PHE A 418 -5.97 -18.04 -14.17
C PHE A 418 -7.45 -18.12 -13.78
N MET A 419 -7.81 -17.58 -12.62
CA MET A 419 -9.18 -17.49 -12.10
C MET A 419 -10.11 -16.82 -13.11
N LEU A 420 -9.75 -15.61 -13.58
CA LEU A 420 -10.57 -14.86 -14.52
C LEU A 420 -10.72 -15.59 -15.86
N GLN A 421 -9.64 -16.20 -16.34
CA GLN A 421 -9.67 -16.99 -17.56
C GLN A 421 -10.55 -18.24 -17.40
N TYR A 422 -10.42 -18.97 -16.29
CA TYR A 422 -11.26 -20.11 -15.95
C TYR A 422 -12.75 -19.72 -15.97
N MET A 423 -13.09 -18.62 -15.31
CA MET A 423 -14.47 -18.15 -15.23
C MET A 423 -15.02 -17.71 -16.59
N MET A 424 -14.20 -17.13 -17.47
CA MET A 424 -14.60 -16.82 -18.86
C MET A 424 -14.85 -18.09 -19.66
N ASP A 425 -13.96 -19.09 -19.60
CA ASP A 425 -14.08 -20.35 -20.33
C ASP A 425 -15.31 -21.13 -19.93
N HIS A 426 -15.71 -21.06 -18.64
CA HIS A 426 -16.91 -21.70 -18.11
C HIS A 426 -18.16 -20.81 -18.18
N LYS A 427 -18.07 -19.65 -18.85
CA LYS A 427 -19.17 -18.68 -19.03
C LYS A 427 -19.74 -18.11 -17.72
N LEU A 428 -18.99 -18.18 -16.64
CA LEU A 428 -19.38 -17.60 -15.35
C LEU A 428 -19.32 -16.07 -15.40
N LEU A 429 -18.41 -15.50 -16.20
CA LEU A 429 -18.27 -14.05 -16.45
C LEU A 429 -18.95 -13.62 -17.76
N SER A 430 -20.07 -14.23 -18.14
CA SER A 430 -20.77 -13.90 -19.39
C SER A 430 -21.25 -12.44 -19.50
N ASN A 431 -21.43 -11.77 -18.36
CA ASN A 431 -21.81 -10.34 -18.26
C ASN A 431 -20.62 -9.45 -17.89
N ALA A 432 -19.38 -9.95 -17.98
CA ALA A 432 -18.21 -9.11 -17.67
C ALA A 432 -18.13 -7.94 -18.67
N ALA A 433 -17.78 -6.77 -18.15
CA ALA A 433 -17.57 -5.58 -18.96
C ALA A 433 -16.24 -5.59 -19.74
N PHE A 434 -15.56 -6.74 -19.81
CA PHE A 434 -14.31 -6.93 -20.54
C PHE A 434 -14.19 -8.36 -21.10
N ASN A 435 -13.28 -8.54 -22.06
CA ASN A 435 -12.99 -9.81 -22.69
C ASN A 435 -11.52 -10.24 -22.49
N GLU A 436 -11.15 -11.43 -22.96
CA GLU A 436 -9.81 -12.02 -22.85
C GLU A 436 -8.70 -11.09 -23.40
N LYS A 437 -8.93 -10.44 -24.55
CA LYS A 437 -7.95 -9.52 -25.13
C LYS A 437 -7.72 -8.31 -24.22
N GLN A 438 -8.78 -7.77 -23.66
CA GLN A 438 -8.71 -6.65 -22.73
C GLN A 438 -8.02 -7.07 -21.43
N LEU A 439 -8.28 -8.27 -20.91
CA LEU A 439 -7.64 -8.78 -19.70
C LEU A 439 -6.11 -8.81 -19.85
N TYR A 440 -5.61 -9.57 -20.83
CA TYR A 440 -4.16 -9.76 -20.97
C TYR A 440 -3.42 -8.52 -21.47
N THR A 441 -4.05 -7.70 -22.30
CA THR A 441 -3.45 -6.44 -22.74
C THR A 441 -3.33 -5.44 -21.59
N THR A 442 -4.37 -5.35 -20.76
CA THR A 442 -4.38 -4.47 -19.59
C THR A 442 -3.38 -4.96 -18.54
N TYR A 443 -3.32 -6.27 -18.31
CA TYR A 443 -2.30 -6.87 -17.43
C TYR A 443 -0.88 -6.53 -17.92
N LEU A 444 -0.58 -6.70 -19.20
CA LEU A 444 0.73 -6.37 -19.75
C LEU A 444 1.09 -4.89 -19.55
N ALA A 445 0.14 -3.97 -19.78
CA ALA A 445 0.36 -2.56 -19.52
C ALA A 445 0.61 -2.28 -18.03
N SER A 446 -0.16 -2.92 -17.12
CA SER A 446 -0.02 -2.74 -15.68
C SER A 446 1.31 -3.27 -15.14
N ALA A 447 1.88 -4.29 -15.80
CA ALA A 447 3.20 -4.80 -15.45
C ALA A 447 4.27 -3.70 -15.52
N PHE A 448 4.25 -2.84 -16.55
CA PHE A 448 5.20 -1.73 -16.66
C PHE A 448 4.99 -0.66 -15.59
N ARG A 449 3.77 -0.50 -15.08
CA ARG A 449 3.51 0.38 -13.94
C ARG A 449 4.18 -0.16 -12.66
N SER A 450 4.02 -1.44 -12.34
CA SER A 450 4.61 -2.06 -11.15
C SER A 450 6.14 -2.10 -11.23
N LEU A 451 6.70 -2.43 -12.38
CA LEU A 451 8.13 -2.50 -12.61
C LEU A 451 8.87 -1.17 -12.46
N ARG A 452 8.18 0.00 -12.57
CA ARG A 452 8.79 1.33 -12.36
C ARG A 452 9.34 1.52 -10.95
N PHE A 453 8.80 0.82 -9.96
CA PHE A 453 9.28 0.85 -8.57
C PHE A 453 10.55 0.00 -8.34
N GLY A 454 10.99 -0.72 -9.39
CA GLY A 454 12.19 -1.54 -9.37
C GLY A 454 11.97 -2.94 -8.81
N VAL A 455 13.05 -3.74 -8.77
CA VAL A 455 13.01 -5.17 -8.36
C VAL A 455 13.53 -5.41 -6.94
N LYS A 456 13.68 -4.36 -6.15
CA LYS A 456 14.00 -4.49 -4.71
C LYS A 456 12.76 -4.86 -3.90
N GLU A 457 11.61 -4.38 -4.33
CA GLU A 457 10.30 -4.62 -3.76
C GLU A 457 9.72 -5.95 -4.24
N ALA A 458 8.90 -6.60 -3.40
CA ALA A 458 8.29 -7.90 -3.69
C ALA A 458 7.45 -7.88 -4.97
N HIS A 459 6.53 -6.91 -5.11
CA HIS A 459 5.69 -6.77 -6.30
C HIS A 459 6.52 -6.54 -7.57
N GLY A 460 7.50 -5.63 -7.54
CA GLY A 460 8.34 -5.35 -8.71
C GLY A 460 9.18 -6.56 -9.13
N LYS A 461 9.70 -7.32 -8.16
CA LYS A 461 10.48 -8.54 -8.42
C LYS A 461 9.62 -9.67 -8.97
N GLY A 462 8.44 -9.88 -8.37
CA GLY A 462 7.46 -10.86 -8.84
C GLY A 462 6.96 -10.51 -10.25
N MET A 463 6.68 -9.23 -10.52
CA MET A 463 6.24 -8.79 -11.84
C MET A 463 7.33 -8.93 -12.92
N ALA A 464 8.61 -8.64 -12.59
CA ALA A 464 9.73 -8.87 -13.50
C ALA A 464 9.82 -10.36 -13.89
N MET A 465 9.67 -11.24 -12.91
CA MET A 465 9.66 -12.69 -13.13
C MET A 465 8.52 -13.10 -14.07
N GLN A 466 7.30 -12.62 -13.83
CA GLN A 466 6.13 -12.92 -14.65
C GLN A 466 6.34 -12.49 -16.11
N VAL A 467 6.73 -11.24 -16.34
CA VAL A 467 6.94 -10.70 -17.70
C VAL A 467 8.06 -11.47 -18.42
N ASN A 468 9.18 -11.72 -17.76
CA ASN A 468 10.28 -12.47 -18.35
C ASN A 468 9.91 -13.93 -18.66
N TYR A 469 9.14 -14.59 -17.80
CA TYR A 469 8.60 -15.93 -18.06
C TYR A 469 7.70 -15.96 -19.29
N LEU A 470 6.74 -15.02 -19.36
CA LEU A 470 5.82 -14.92 -20.51
C LEU A 470 6.57 -14.60 -21.81
N MET A 471 7.65 -13.82 -21.76
CA MET A 471 8.52 -13.56 -22.91
C MET A 471 9.28 -14.83 -23.33
N ASP A 472 9.84 -15.59 -22.39
CA ASP A 472 10.54 -16.84 -22.68
C ASP A 472 9.62 -17.91 -23.28
N LYS A 473 8.33 -17.92 -22.90
CA LYS A 473 7.29 -18.76 -23.52
C LYS A 473 6.76 -18.20 -24.86
N GLY A 474 7.19 -17.00 -25.26
CA GLY A 474 6.71 -16.33 -26.46
C GLY A 474 5.25 -15.86 -26.37
N ALA A 475 4.68 -15.81 -25.16
CA ALA A 475 3.34 -15.29 -24.88
C ALA A 475 3.31 -13.75 -24.85
N VAL A 476 4.45 -13.14 -24.56
CA VAL A 476 4.70 -11.71 -24.71
C VAL A 476 5.91 -11.53 -25.62
N THR A 477 5.80 -10.63 -26.59
CA THR A 477 6.87 -10.33 -27.55
C THR A 477 7.26 -8.86 -27.47
N ALA A 478 8.54 -8.58 -27.55
CA ALA A 478 9.05 -7.22 -27.74
C ALA A 478 9.21 -6.94 -29.25
N ASN A 479 8.59 -5.88 -29.73
CA ASN A 479 8.65 -5.45 -31.11
C ASN A 479 9.90 -4.62 -31.41
N ALA A 480 10.27 -4.49 -32.67
CA ALA A 480 11.43 -3.72 -33.11
C ALA A 480 11.36 -2.23 -32.73
N ASP A 481 10.14 -1.66 -32.64
CA ASP A 481 9.87 -0.29 -32.19
C ASP A 481 9.96 -0.13 -30.66
N GLY A 482 10.20 -1.24 -29.94
CA GLY A 482 10.31 -1.29 -28.48
C GLY A 482 8.95 -1.22 -27.78
N THR A 483 7.86 -1.56 -28.46
CA THR A 483 6.57 -1.88 -27.85
C THR A 483 6.48 -3.36 -27.54
N PHE A 484 5.46 -3.76 -26.75
CA PHE A 484 5.24 -5.14 -26.35
C PHE A 484 3.83 -5.57 -26.75
N ALA A 485 3.70 -6.82 -27.19
CA ALA A 485 2.43 -7.38 -27.62
C ALA A 485 2.18 -8.74 -26.96
N VAL A 486 0.90 -9.03 -26.71
CA VAL A 486 0.44 -10.34 -26.24
C VAL A 486 0.18 -11.25 -27.43
N ASP A 487 0.73 -12.46 -27.40
CA ASP A 487 0.32 -13.55 -28.29
C ASP A 487 -0.86 -14.30 -27.66
N PHE A 488 -2.07 -14.00 -28.13
CA PHE A 488 -3.31 -14.57 -27.58
C PHE A 488 -3.45 -16.08 -27.85
N SER A 489 -2.67 -16.66 -28.74
CA SER A 489 -2.63 -18.10 -28.94
C SER A 489 -1.81 -18.84 -27.88
N LYS A 490 -0.93 -18.14 -27.15
CA LYS A 490 0.01 -18.71 -26.19
C LYS A 490 -0.20 -18.24 -24.75
N VAL A 491 -0.70 -17.01 -24.54
CA VAL A 491 -0.73 -16.39 -23.21
C VAL A 491 -1.49 -17.23 -22.19
N LYS A 492 -2.60 -17.82 -22.57
CA LYS A 492 -3.44 -18.64 -21.71
C LYS A 492 -2.70 -19.86 -21.16
N SER A 493 -2.00 -20.60 -22.05
CA SER A 493 -1.19 -21.74 -21.62
C SER A 493 0.02 -21.31 -20.81
N ALA A 494 0.67 -20.22 -21.18
CA ALA A 494 1.84 -19.72 -20.47
C ALA A 494 1.49 -19.23 -19.05
N VAL A 495 0.35 -18.57 -18.85
CA VAL A 495 -0.18 -18.19 -17.54
C VAL A 495 -0.47 -19.43 -16.70
N ARG A 496 -1.12 -20.44 -17.27
CA ARG A 496 -1.40 -21.71 -16.59
C ARG A 496 -0.12 -22.43 -16.16
N ASP A 497 0.89 -22.47 -17.05
CA ASP A 497 2.20 -23.10 -16.74
C ASP A 497 2.91 -22.35 -15.62
N LEU A 498 2.90 -21.01 -15.65
CA LEU A 498 3.52 -20.20 -14.60
C LEU A 498 2.80 -20.37 -13.25
N ASP A 499 1.46 -20.41 -13.27
CA ASP A 499 0.65 -20.65 -12.07
C ASP A 499 0.96 -22.03 -11.46
N HIS A 500 1.07 -23.08 -12.32
CA HIS A 500 1.51 -24.41 -11.91
C HIS A 500 2.88 -24.37 -11.23
N ASP A 501 3.85 -23.69 -11.82
CA ASP A 501 5.21 -23.62 -11.30
C ASP A 501 5.24 -22.91 -9.95
N LEU A 502 4.57 -21.76 -9.80
CA LEU A 502 4.49 -21.00 -8.56
C LEU A 502 3.79 -21.77 -7.43
N LEU A 503 2.61 -22.32 -7.72
CA LEU A 503 1.86 -23.13 -6.77
C LEU A 503 2.66 -24.38 -6.34
N THR A 504 3.42 -24.99 -7.25
CA THR A 504 4.28 -26.15 -6.93
C THR A 504 5.44 -25.77 -6.01
N LEU A 505 6.09 -24.64 -6.26
CA LEU A 505 7.13 -24.10 -5.37
C LEU A 505 6.59 -23.91 -3.95
N GLU A 506 5.40 -23.33 -3.81
CA GLU A 506 4.76 -23.15 -2.51
C GLU A 506 4.35 -24.45 -1.86
N ALA A 507 3.71 -25.36 -2.62
CA ALA A 507 3.25 -26.65 -2.10
C ALA A 507 4.37 -27.56 -1.59
N THR A 508 5.54 -27.44 -2.19
CA THR A 508 6.72 -28.24 -1.83
C THR A 508 7.68 -27.53 -0.88
N GLY A 509 7.51 -26.23 -0.68
CA GLY A 509 8.44 -25.40 0.10
C GLY A 509 9.84 -25.34 -0.54
N ASP A 510 9.93 -25.41 -1.89
CA ASP A 510 11.20 -25.46 -2.61
C ASP A 510 11.88 -24.08 -2.64
N TYR A 511 12.61 -23.77 -1.59
CA TYR A 511 13.44 -22.56 -1.48
C TYR A 511 14.46 -22.45 -2.63
N ALA A 512 15.10 -23.55 -2.99
CA ALA A 512 16.14 -23.53 -4.02
C ALA A 512 15.54 -23.25 -5.41
N GLY A 513 14.38 -23.82 -5.71
CA GLY A 513 13.60 -23.55 -6.92
C GLY A 513 13.14 -22.10 -6.99
N ALA A 514 12.55 -21.59 -5.92
CA ALA A 514 12.12 -20.20 -5.79
C ALA A 514 13.29 -19.23 -6.00
N LYS A 515 14.44 -19.52 -5.36
CA LYS A 515 15.65 -18.71 -5.54
C LYS A 515 16.13 -18.70 -6.98
N ARG A 516 16.23 -19.87 -7.63
CA ARG A 516 16.65 -19.94 -9.05
C ARG A 516 15.70 -19.16 -9.95
N MET A 517 14.39 -19.28 -9.73
CA MET A 517 13.35 -18.57 -10.52
C MET A 517 13.50 -17.06 -10.38
N LEU A 518 13.60 -16.56 -9.16
CA LEU A 518 13.75 -15.13 -8.88
C LEU A 518 15.10 -14.56 -9.33
N ASP A 519 16.21 -15.30 -9.18
CA ASP A 519 17.53 -14.85 -9.63
C ASP A 519 17.62 -14.78 -11.15
N THR A 520 16.92 -15.68 -11.87
CA THR A 520 16.96 -15.75 -13.34
C THR A 520 15.95 -14.81 -13.99
N LEU A 521 14.75 -14.73 -13.44
CA LEU A 521 13.63 -14.04 -14.06
C LEU A 521 13.22 -12.76 -13.33
N GLY A 522 13.47 -12.64 -12.02
CA GLY A 522 13.13 -11.45 -11.21
C GLY A 522 14.10 -10.28 -11.43
N VAL A 523 14.47 -10.01 -12.68
CA VAL A 523 15.49 -9.03 -13.09
C VAL A 523 14.97 -8.12 -14.20
N ILE A 524 15.47 -6.90 -14.27
CA ILE A 524 15.18 -6.00 -15.40
C ILE A 524 16.09 -6.36 -16.58
N ARG A 525 15.55 -7.06 -17.56
CA ARG A 525 16.28 -7.37 -18.80
C ARG A 525 16.50 -6.10 -19.65
N PRO A 526 17.55 -6.04 -20.48
CA PRO A 526 17.83 -4.84 -21.30
C PRO A 526 16.67 -4.35 -22.15
N VAL A 527 15.80 -5.25 -22.62
CA VAL A 527 14.62 -4.91 -23.40
C VAL A 527 13.56 -4.19 -22.56
N LEU A 528 13.41 -4.57 -21.28
CA LEU A 528 12.52 -3.89 -20.34
C LEU A 528 13.09 -2.52 -19.94
N GLN A 529 14.42 -2.44 -19.72
CA GLN A 529 15.07 -1.16 -19.43
C GLN A 529 14.83 -0.12 -20.54
N LYS A 530 14.94 -0.51 -21.80
CA LYS A 530 14.61 0.37 -22.95
C LYS A 530 13.17 0.86 -22.94
N ALA A 531 12.23 0.06 -22.42
CA ALA A 531 10.84 0.50 -22.26
C ALA A 531 10.72 1.54 -21.14
N PHE A 532 11.42 1.34 -20.00
CA PHE A 532 11.41 2.32 -18.90
C PHE A 532 11.98 3.67 -19.30
N ASP A 533 13.02 3.69 -20.12
CA ASP A 533 13.61 4.94 -20.61
C ASP A 533 12.59 5.80 -21.36
N LYS A 534 11.55 5.16 -21.96
CA LYS A 534 10.43 5.86 -22.63
C LYS A 534 9.36 6.40 -21.66
N LEU A 535 9.37 5.99 -20.41
CA LEU A 535 8.34 6.37 -19.42
C LEU A 535 8.65 7.67 -18.69
N SER A 536 9.77 8.32 -19.03
CA SER A 536 10.11 9.65 -18.49
C SER A 536 8.98 10.65 -18.73
N GLY A 537 8.69 11.47 -17.73
CA GLY A 537 7.63 12.50 -17.77
C GLY A 537 6.20 11.96 -17.55
N ILE A 538 6.01 10.64 -17.44
CA ILE A 538 4.71 10.09 -16.99
C ILE A 538 4.66 10.17 -15.47
N PRO A 539 3.55 10.68 -14.88
CA PRO A 539 3.38 10.72 -13.43
C PRO A 539 3.62 9.35 -12.78
N VAL A 540 4.24 9.35 -11.62
CA VAL A 540 4.46 8.12 -10.84
C VAL A 540 3.18 7.72 -10.15
N ASP A 541 2.46 8.72 -9.60
CA ASP A 541 1.19 8.53 -8.92
C ASP A 541 0.26 9.74 -9.08
N ILE A 542 -0.84 9.74 -8.35
CA ILE A 542 -1.82 10.83 -8.31
C ILE A 542 -1.59 11.72 -7.09
N GLU A 543 -2.02 12.98 -7.20
CA GLU A 543 -2.32 13.86 -6.08
C GLU A 543 -3.85 13.98 -5.97
N PRO A 544 -4.48 13.40 -4.92
CA PRO A 544 -5.93 13.44 -4.79
C PRO A 544 -6.42 14.85 -4.47
N MET A 545 -7.38 15.33 -5.26
CA MET A 545 -8.05 16.61 -5.07
C MET A 545 -9.49 16.35 -4.61
N PHE A 546 -9.73 16.46 -3.30
CA PHE A 546 -11.05 16.21 -2.73
C PHE A 546 -11.97 17.42 -2.89
N ALA A 547 -13.26 17.16 -3.21
CA ALA A 547 -14.28 18.22 -3.34
C ALA A 547 -14.56 18.96 -2.01
N ALA A 548 -14.39 18.28 -0.89
CA ALA A 548 -14.49 18.84 0.44
C ALA A 548 -13.16 19.49 0.87
N ARG A 549 -12.94 20.73 0.45
CA ARG A 549 -11.79 21.54 0.87
C ARG A 549 -12.03 22.28 2.17
#